data_333401c0123ec2ff5b0ec7716ad41cd8
#
_entry.id   333401c0123ec2ff5b0ec7716ad41cd8
#
_cell.length_a   1.000
_cell.length_b   1.000
_cell.length_c   1.000
_cell.angle_alpha   90.00
_cell.angle_beta   90.00
_cell.angle_gamma   90.00
#
_symmetry.space_group_name_H-M   'P 1'
#
loop_
_entity.id
_entity.type
_entity.pdbx_description
1 polymer ?
#
loop_
_entity_poly.entity_id
_entity_poly.type
_entity_poly.pdbx_seq_one_letter_code
_entity_poly.pdbx_strand_id
1 'polypeptide(L)'
;ISNFTKYMAGELALKFGNGLRVNAIAPGFFLTDQNRTLLTNPDGSLTDRSKTILAHTPFNRFGEPEDLYGTIHYLISDASNFVTGTVAVIDGGFDAFSI
;
A
#
# COMPACT_ATOMS: atom_id res chain seq x y z
N ILE A 1 2.81 -7.50 9.65
CA ILE A 1 1.46 -7.01 9.33
C ILE A 1 0.64 -8.07 8.63
N SER A 2 1.21 -8.79 7.66
CA SER A 2 0.47 -9.83 6.94
C SER A 2 -0.05 -10.91 7.89
N ASN A 3 0.79 -11.39 8.80
CA ASN A 3 0.39 -12.43 9.74
C ASN A 3 -0.68 -11.91 10.70
N PHE A 4 -0.55 -10.69 11.15
CA PHE A 4 -1.54 -10.07 12.02
C PHE A 4 -2.88 -9.89 11.31
N THR A 5 -2.84 -9.45 10.06
CA THR A 5 -4.05 -9.28 9.25
C THR A 5 -4.80 -10.61 9.10
N LYS A 6 -4.08 -11.67 8.76
CA LYS A 6 -4.67 -13.01 8.62
C LYS A 6 -5.25 -13.52 9.93
N TYR A 7 -4.52 -13.33 11.03
CA TYR A 7 -4.98 -13.77 12.34
C TYR A 7 -6.27 -13.06 12.72
N MET A 8 -6.30 -11.74 12.61
CA MET A 8 -7.49 -10.96 12.96
C MET A 8 -8.66 -11.28 12.06
N ALA A 9 -8.43 -11.47 10.77
CA ALA A 9 -9.49 -11.81 9.82
C ALA A 9 -10.15 -13.12 10.22
N GLY A 10 -9.35 -14.15 10.51
CA GLY A 10 -9.87 -15.44 10.92
C GLY A 10 -10.60 -15.39 12.26
N GLU A 11 -10.01 -14.76 13.26
CA GLU A 11 -10.59 -14.67 14.58
C GLU A 11 -11.94 -13.96 14.59
N LEU A 12 -12.01 -12.81 13.90
CA LEU A 12 -13.25 -12.04 13.87
C LEU A 12 -14.33 -12.76 13.07
N ALA A 13 -13.96 -13.42 11.98
CA ALA A 13 -14.93 -14.19 11.21
C ALA A 13 -15.48 -15.36 11.99
N LEU A 14 -14.63 -16.08 12.72
CA LEU A 14 -15.05 -17.22 13.52
C LEU A 14 -15.96 -16.80 14.68
N LYS A 15 -15.71 -15.62 15.25
CA LYS A 15 -16.50 -15.14 16.39
C LYS A 15 -17.80 -14.44 15.98
N PHE A 16 -17.76 -13.68 14.89
CA PHE A 16 -18.85 -12.77 14.53
C PHE A 16 -19.46 -13.04 13.16
N GLY A 17 -19.00 -14.07 12.47
CA GLY A 17 -19.51 -14.38 11.14
C GLY A 17 -18.95 -13.45 10.08
N ASN A 18 -19.62 -13.40 8.93
CA ASN A 18 -19.12 -12.67 7.77
C ASN A 18 -19.42 -11.17 7.78
N GLY A 19 -19.89 -10.64 8.90
CA GLY A 19 -20.15 -9.21 9.01
C GLY A 19 -18.93 -8.35 9.26
N LEU A 20 -17.78 -8.97 9.58
CA LEU A 20 -16.54 -8.26 9.84
C LEU A 20 -15.44 -8.80 8.94
N ARG A 21 -14.73 -7.90 8.29
CA ARG A 21 -13.60 -8.24 7.43
C ARG A 21 -12.38 -7.42 7.84
N VAL A 22 -11.20 -8.02 7.72
CA VAL A 22 -9.94 -7.34 8.04
C VAL A 22 -8.99 -7.53 6.86
N ASN A 23 -8.63 -6.43 6.23
CA ASN A 23 -7.67 -6.42 5.13
C ASN A 23 -6.65 -5.32 5.39
N ALA A 24 -5.54 -5.40 4.70
CA ALA A 24 -4.48 -4.41 4.83
C ALA A 24 -4.04 -3.92 3.47
N ILE A 25 -3.44 -2.75 3.43
CA ILE A 25 -2.74 -2.26 2.25
C ILE A 25 -1.25 -2.16 2.57
N ALA A 26 -0.43 -2.43 1.58
CA ALA A 26 1.02 -2.29 1.69
C ALA A 26 1.47 -1.29 0.61
N PRO A 27 1.46 0.01 0.91
CA PRO A 27 1.90 1.01 -0.06
C PRO A 27 3.41 0.97 -0.22
N GLY A 28 3.87 1.25 -1.44
CA GLY A 28 5.28 1.45 -1.71
C GLY A 28 5.73 2.84 -1.29
N PHE A 29 6.51 3.49 -2.14
CA PHE A 29 7.03 4.81 -1.82
C PHE A 29 6.12 5.89 -2.40
N PHE A 30 5.54 6.68 -1.51
CA PHE A 30 4.62 7.77 -1.86
C PHE A 30 5.24 9.08 -1.42
N LEU A 31 5.15 10.09 -2.28
CA LEU A 31 5.63 11.42 -1.93
C LEU A 31 4.55 12.13 -1.12
N THR A 32 4.86 12.45 0.12
CA THR A 32 3.96 13.15 1.05
C THR A 32 4.63 14.41 1.56
N ASP A 33 3.86 15.26 2.21
CA ASP A 33 4.44 16.46 2.83
C ASP A 33 5.47 16.12 3.90
N GLN A 34 5.28 15.00 4.59
CA GLN A 34 6.20 14.56 5.63
C GLN A 34 7.56 14.13 5.10
N ASN A 35 7.60 13.47 3.94
CA ASN A 35 8.85 12.93 3.40
C ASN A 35 9.44 13.74 2.25
N ARG A 36 8.77 14.81 1.85
CA ARG A 36 9.23 15.62 0.72
C ARG A 36 10.64 16.16 0.92
N THR A 37 10.97 16.58 2.13
CA THR A 37 12.31 17.09 2.44
C THR A 37 13.38 16.02 2.42
N LEU A 38 13.02 14.76 2.61
CA LEU A 38 13.94 13.62 2.54
C LEU A 38 14.14 13.13 1.11
N LEU A 39 13.16 13.33 0.25
CA LEU A 39 13.14 12.78 -1.10
C LEU A 39 13.42 13.83 -2.18
N THR A 40 13.33 15.11 -1.85
CA THR A 40 13.60 16.19 -2.79
C THR A 40 14.61 17.16 -2.21
N ASN A 41 15.40 17.75 -3.11
CA ASN A 41 16.34 18.83 -2.76
C ASN A 41 15.58 20.15 -2.65
N PRO A 42 16.20 21.21 -2.06
CA PRO A 42 15.54 22.52 -1.95
C PRO A 42 15.09 23.11 -3.29
N ASP A 43 15.75 22.75 -4.39
CA ASP A 43 15.37 23.22 -5.73
C ASP A 43 14.27 22.39 -6.38
N GLY A 44 13.73 21.37 -5.67
CA GLY A 44 12.67 20.51 -6.17
C GLY A 44 13.15 19.28 -6.91
N SER A 45 14.46 19.14 -7.18
CA SER A 45 14.99 17.95 -7.83
C SER A 45 15.02 16.77 -6.86
N LEU A 46 15.15 15.56 -7.40
CA LEU A 46 15.16 14.34 -6.59
C LEU A 46 16.53 14.13 -5.95
N THR A 47 16.52 13.66 -4.70
CA THR A 47 17.76 13.25 -4.03
C THR A 47 18.29 11.95 -4.62
N ASP A 48 19.55 11.62 -4.33
CA ASP A 48 20.12 10.34 -4.77
C ASP A 48 19.34 9.15 -4.22
N ARG A 49 18.84 9.27 -2.98
CA ARG A 49 18.00 8.25 -2.37
C ARG A 49 16.71 8.03 -3.19
N SER A 50 16.07 9.11 -3.62
CA SER A 50 14.88 9.02 -4.45
C SER A 50 15.17 8.36 -5.78
N LYS A 51 16.28 8.71 -6.40
CA LYS A 51 16.68 8.11 -7.68
C LYS A 51 16.89 6.60 -7.54
N THR A 52 17.51 6.16 -6.44
CA THR A 52 17.70 4.74 -6.17
C THR A 52 16.36 4.03 -5.98
N ILE A 53 15.46 4.63 -5.22
CA ILE A 53 14.12 4.06 -5.01
C ILE A 53 13.38 3.92 -6.33
N LEU A 54 13.41 4.96 -7.16
CA LEU A 54 12.71 4.95 -8.45
C LEU A 54 13.33 3.95 -9.43
N ALA A 55 14.64 3.75 -9.35
CA ALA A 55 15.31 2.75 -10.18
C ALA A 55 14.82 1.33 -9.89
N HIS A 56 14.35 1.07 -8.67
CA HIS A 56 13.81 -0.21 -8.25
C HIS A 56 12.28 -0.27 -8.31
N THR A 57 11.65 0.79 -8.81
CA THR A 57 10.20 0.85 -8.97
C THR A 57 9.89 0.80 -10.46
N PRO A 58 9.31 -0.30 -10.98
CA PRO A 58 9.05 -0.41 -12.43
C PRO A 58 8.24 0.74 -13.01
N PHE A 59 7.28 1.31 -12.27
CA PHE A 59 6.53 2.48 -12.74
C PHE A 59 7.37 3.75 -12.78
N ASN A 60 8.54 3.74 -12.15
CA ASN A 60 9.51 4.83 -12.17
C ASN A 60 8.93 6.17 -11.72
N ARG A 61 8.05 6.12 -10.74
CA ARG A 61 7.50 7.30 -10.07
C ARG A 61 7.06 6.97 -8.66
N PHE A 62 6.98 8.00 -7.83
CA PHE A 62 6.34 7.85 -6.53
C PHE A 62 4.83 7.77 -6.69
N GLY A 63 4.17 7.09 -5.76
CA GLY A 63 2.73 7.10 -5.69
C GLY A 63 2.22 8.42 -5.15
N GLU A 64 1.00 8.75 -5.50
CA GLU A 64 0.27 9.89 -4.96
C GLU A 64 -0.92 9.38 -4.15
N PRO A 65 -1.46 10.16 -3.20
CA PRO A 65 -2.59 9.71 -2.37
C PRO A 65 -3.74 9.14 -3.18
N GLU A 66 -4.00 9.73 -4.35
CA GLU A 66 -5.08 9.28 -5.24
C GLU A 66 -4.88 7.84 -5.72
N ASP A 67 -3.64 7.38 -5.79
CA ASP A 67 -3.33 6.01 -6.21
C ASP A 67 -3.81 4.96 -5.20
N LEU A 68 -4.13 5.37 -3.97
CA LEU A 68 -4.65 4.47 -2.96
C LEU A 68 -6.18 4.41 -2.94
N TYR A 69 -6.86 5.39 -3.50
CA TYR A 69 -8.30 5.55 -3.32
C TYR A 69 -9.10 4.37 -3.85
N GLY A 70 -8.80 3.92 -5.05
CA GLY A 70 -9.56 2.83 -5.65
C GLY A 70 -9.48 1.54 -4.85
N THR A 71 -8.29 1.21 -4.36
CA THR A 71 -8.10 0.00 -3.55
C THR A 71 -8.81 0.12 -2.21
N ILE A 72 -8.73 1.27 -1.55
CA ILE A 72 -9.41 1.48 -0.28
C ILE A 72 -10.91 1.40 -0.49
N HIS A 73 -11.46 2.05 -1.51
CA HIS A 73 -12.88 1.98 -1.81
C HIS A 73 -13.34 0.55 -2.06
N TYR A 74 -12.56 -0.22 -2.81
CA TYR A 74 -12.86 -1.62 -3.06
C TYR A 74 -12.92 -2.41 -1.74
N LEU A 75 -11.92 -2.23 -0.88
CA LEU A 75 -11.82 -3.03 0.34
C LEU A 75 -12.89 -2.69 1.37
N ILE A 76 -13.41 -1.46 1.39
CA ILE A 76 -14.44 -1.05 2.35
C ILE A 76 -15.86 -1.15 1.78
N SER A 77 -15.99 -1.58 0.54
CA SER A 77 -17.30 -1.63 -0.13
C SER A 77 -17.81 -3.07 -0.22
N ASP A 78 -19.08 -3.20 -0.60
CA ASP A 78 -19.70 -4.50 -0.80
C ASP A 78 -19.07 -5.27 -1.98
N ALA A 79 -18.35 -4.58 -2.86
CA ALA A 79 -17.66 -5.24 -3.96
C ALA A 79 -16.63 -6.27 -3.50
N SER A 80 -16.15 -6.14 -2.26
CA SER A 80 -15.16 -7.07 -1.70
C SER A 80 -15.74 -7.93 -0.59
N ASN A 81 -17.02 -8.25 -0.64
CA ASN A 81 -17.72 -8.96 0.45
C ASN A 81 -17.12 -10.31 0.81
N PHE A 82 -16.46 -10.98 -0.12
CA PHE A 82 -15.85 -12.27 0.15
C PHE A 82 -14.34 -12.18 0.33
N VAL A 83 -13.81 -10.97 0.57
CA VAL A 83 -12.38 -10.69 0.70
C VAL A 83 -12.07 -10.35 2.15
N THR A 84 -11.31 -11.20 2.81
CA THR A 84 -10.81 -10.93 4.15
C THR A 84 -9.45 -11.60 4.33
N GLY A 85 -8.59 -11.02 5.14
CA GLY A 85 -7.25 -11.55 5.38
C GLY A 85 -6.24 -11.27 4.27
N THR A 86 -6.58 -10.39 3.33
CA THR A 86 -5.67 -10.07 2.22
C THR A 86 -4.81 -8.85 2.52
N VAL A 87 -3.67 -8.79 1.86
CA VAL A 87 -2.82 -7.59 1.83
C VAL A 87 -2.71 -7.16 0.38
N ALA A 88 -3.22 -5.97 0.09
CA ALA A 88 -3.15 -5.41 -1.25
C ALA A 88 -1.89 -4.55 -1.39
N VAL A 89 -1.01 -4.91 -2.30
CA VAL A 89 0.24 -4.20 -2.53
C VAL A 89 0.00 -3.10 -3.56
N ILE A 90 0.36 -1.87 -3.21
CA ILE A 90 0.16 -0.69 -4.07
C ILE A 90 1.49 0.05 -4.13
N ASP A 91 2.38 -0.37 -5.03
CA ASP A 91 3.78 0.06 -4.96
C ASP A 91 4.44 0.30 -6.33
N GLY A 92 3.65 0.37 -7.39
CA GLY A 92 4.21 0.58 -8.73
C GLY A 92 5.11 -0.54 -9.21
N GLY A 93 5.00 -1.72 -8.61
CA GLY A 93 5.78 -2.90 -8.98
C GLY A 93 7.04 -3.12 -8.17
N PHE A 94 7.28 -2.30 -7.15
CA PHE A 94 8.51 -2.39 -6.37
C PHE A 94 8.75 -3.80 -5.82
N ASP A 95 7.75 -4.38 -5.18
CA ASP A 95 7.87 -5.71 -4.58
C ASP A 95 8.02 -6.80 -5.64
N ALA A 96 7.31 -6.66 -6.75
CA ALA A 96 7.36 -7.64 -7.83
C ALA A 96 8.71 -7.65 -8.54
N PHE A 97 9.41 -6.51 -8.54
CA PHE A 97 10.71 -6.34 -9.20
C PHE A 97 11.87 -6.65 -8.26
N SER A 98 11.59 -6.95 -7.02
CA SER A 98 12.59 -7.23 -6.00
C SER A 98 13.35 -8.50 -6.34
N ILE A 99 14.66 -8.40 -6.33
CA ILE A 99 15.54 -9.52 -6.62
C ILE A 99 16.29 -9.90 -5.36
#